data_d03d83ec2ae7845f066a80ff01b570e4
#
_entry.id   d03d83ec2ae7845f066a80ff01b570e4
#
_cell.length_a   1.000
_cell.length_b   1.000
_cell.length_c   1.000
_cell.angle_alpha   90.00
_cell.angle_beta   90.00
_cell.angle_gamma   90.00
#
_symmetry.space_group_name_H-M   'P 1'
#
loop_
_entity.id
_entity.type
_entity.pdbx_description
1 polymer ?
#
loop_
_entity_poly.entity_id
_entity_poly.type
_entity_poly.pdbx_seq_one_letter_code
_entity_poly.pdbx_strand_id
1 'polypeptide(L)'
;MLRTVSDQPTLWDAILPSELLVLPAELGRVDALLDDPVFFAPFAAHFDARIGRPFIPMETYLRLMFLKFWYRLGYEVLCREVADSISWQRFCRIPLGVRVPHPTTLMKISTRCGDDGVAALNEALLVKAAAGKLLRTDKVRADTTVVAADVGYPTDSGLLAQAVGTICRTVARIKAAGAATRTPARDRRRSAGRRARAIASKLRLRGAQQRDQAQAAVRRITGELAGIADTAAREATAVLRNARRALRRASGPRKGRLQQAINHLDTMVQRTQRVVTQARSRLAGVMPESATRLVSLHDADARPIRKGRLGKPVEFGYKAQVVDNTDGVILDHTVEIGNPVDAPQLAPAIQRITRRTGRPPRAVTADRGYGYATVERDLHALGVRSVAIPRVNKPGSARREFEHRRAFRDKVKWRTGSEGRINHLKRSYGWNRTELTGITGARTWCGHGVFAHNLVKISALAA
;
A
#
# COMPACT_ATOMS: atom_id res chain seq x y z
N MET A 1 -4.68 17.19 -19.35
CA MET A 1 -5.15 18.54 -19.01
C MET A 1 -5.99 18.45 -17.76
N LEU A 2 -5.66 19.22 -16.73
CA LEU A 2 -6.45 19.33 -15.49
C LEU A 2 -7.76 20.02 -15.80
N ARG A 3 -8.87 19.59 -15.17
CA ARG A 3 -10.17 20.26 -15.26
C ARG A 3 -10.68 20.57 -13.86
N THR A 4 -11.43 21.63 -13.74
CA THR A 4 -12.29 22.00 -12.60
C THR A 4 -13.74 21.80 -12.98
N VAL A 5 -14.61 21.66 -12.00
CA VAL A 5 -16.07 21.57 -12.23
C VAL A 5 -16.60 22.94 -12.62
N SER A 6 -17.61 22.98 -13.48
CA SER A 6 -18.38 24.19 -13.76
C SER A 6 -19.45 24.35 -12.68
N ASP A 7 -19.55 25.55 -12.11
CA ASP A 7 -20.58 25.90 -11.12
C ASP A 7 -21.95 26.27 -11.74
N GLN A 8 -22.12 26.06 -13.03
CA GLN A 8 -23.39 26.34 -13.70
C GLN A 8 -24.48 25.38 -13.21
N PRO A 9 -25.63 25.91 -12.74
CA PRO A 9 -26.76 25.07 -12.37
C PRO A 9 -27.27 24.29 -13.58
N THR A 10 -27.65 23.05 -13.35
CA THR A 10 -28.22 22.17 -14.39
C THR A 10 -29.75 22.27 -14.37
N LEU A 11 -30.39 21.84 -15.48
CA LEU A 11 -31.87 21.75 -15.53
C LEU A 11 -32.42 20.90 -14.37
N TRP A 12 -31.69 19.86 -13.96
CA TRP A 12 -32.07 18.98 -12.86
C TRP A 12 -32.11 19.67 -11.52
N ASP A 13 -31.28 20.70 -11.28
CA ASP A 13 -31.29 21.47 -10.04
C ASP A 13 -32.58 22.32 -9.89
N ALA A 14 -33.27 22.60 -10.99
CA ALA A 14 -34.55 23.30 -10.99
C ALA A 14 -35.77 22.38 -10.89
N ILE A 15 -35.64 21.11 -11.26
CA ILE A 15 -36.79 20.16 -11.35
C ILE A 15 -36.85 19.23 -10.12
N LEU A 16 -35.70 18.89 -9.53
CA LEU A 16 -35.67 17.96 -8.40
C LEU A 16 -36.25 18.57 -7.13
N PRO A 17 -36.95 17.76 -6.30
CA PRO A 17 -37.34 18.17 -4.96
C PRO A 17 -36.16 18.64 -4.12
N SER A 18 -36.35 19.67 -3.31
CA SER A 18 -35.31 20.28 -2.47
C SER A 18 -34.62 19.29 -1.55
N GLU A 19 -35.34 18.27 -1.08
CA GLU A 19 -34.84 17.22 -0.20
C GLU A 19 -33.76 16.35 -0.88
N LEU A 20 -33.86 16.16 -2.22
CA LEU A 20 -32.86 15.44 -3.00
C LEU A 20 -31.63 16.30 -3.35
N LEU A 21 -31.73 17.61 -3.17
CA LEU A 21 -30.65 18.55 -3.39
C LEU A 21 -29.72 18.69 -2.18
N VAL A 22 -30.19 18.32 -0.98
CA VAL A 22 -29.42 18.40 0.26
C VAL A 22 -28.56 17.15 0.42
N LEU A 23 -27.28 17.33 0.66
CA LEU A 23 -26.39 16.22 0.98
C LEU A 23 -26.65 15.71 2.40
N PRO A 24 -26.52 14.39 2.66
CA PRO A 24 -26.47 13.87 4.01
C PRO A 24 -25.42 14.61 4.85
N ALA A 25 -25.75 14.91 6.11
CA ALA A 25 -24.95 15.81 6.96
C ALA A 25 -23.44 15.46 6.99
N GLU A 26 -23.09 14.18 7.01
CA GLU A 26 -21.69 13.74 6.99
C GLU A 26 -21.00 14.06 5.65
N LEU A 27 -21.67 13.80 4.53
CA LEU A 27 -21.15 14.13 3.21
C LEU A 27 -21.06 15.64 3.00
N GLY A 28 -22.05 16.39 3.49
CA GLY A 28 -22.05 17.85 3.42
C GLY A 28 -20.86 18.49 4.15
N ARG A 29 -20.51 17.98 5.34
CA ARG A 29 -19.33 18.45 6.08
C ARG A 29 -18.02 18.16 5.32
N VAL A 30 -17.91 16.99 4.76
CA VAL A 30 -16.70 16.61 3.97
C VAL A 30 -16.66 17.41 2.67
N ASP A 31 -17.79 17.63 2.01
CA ASP A 31 -17.89 18.42 0.77
C ASP A 31 -17.40 19.85 1.00
N ALA A 32 -17.90 20.51 2.04
CA ALA A 32 -17.47 21.86 2.42
C ALA A 32 -15.95 21.95 2.70
N LEU A 33 -15.37 20.91 3.31
CA LEU A 33 -13.93 20.87 3.56
C LEU A 33 -13.13 20.70 2.25
N LEU A 34 -13.63 19.86 1.32
CA LEU A 34 -12.99 19.55 0.04
C LEU A 34 -13.17 20.64 -1.03
N ASP A 35 -13.95 21.66 -0.76
CA ASP A 35 -14.19 22.77 -1.71
C ASP A 35 -13.01 23.75 -1.83
N ASP A 36 -11.96 23.54 -1.05
CA ASP A 36 -10.79 24.39 -1.07
C ASP A 36 -9.85 24.03 -2.23
N PRO A 37 -9.48 25.01 -3.09
CA PRO A 37 -8.52 24.81 -4.18
C PRO A 37 -7.16 24.26 -3.74
N VAL A 38 -6.78 24.39 -2.47
CA VAL A 38 -5.53 23.85 -1.91
C VAL A 38 -5.38 22.34 -2.17
N PHE A 39 -6.48 21.61 -2.27
CA PHE A 39 -6.47 20.18 -2.56
C PHE A 39 -6.23 19.83 -4.03
N PHE A 40 -6.25 20.80 -4.95
CA PHE A 40 -6.00 20.57 -6.37
C PHE A 40 -4.55 20.83 -6.75
N ALA A 41 -3.85 21.67 -5.99
CA ALA A 41 -2.44 22.00 -6.20
C ALA A 41 -1.53 20.77 -6.27
N PRO A 42 -1.67 19.72 -5.43
CA PRO A 42 -0.87 18.51 -5.51
C PRO A 42 -0.95 17.76 -6.84
N PHE A 43 -2.03 17.97 -7.59
CA PHE A 43 -2.22 17.32 -8.90
C PHE A 43 -1.65 18.11 -10.06
N ALA A 44 -1.48 19.43 -9.91
CA ALA A 44 -1.02 20.30 -10.99
C ALA A 44 0.33 19.83 -11.58
N ALA A 45 1.25 19.35 -10.74
CA ALA A 45 2.55 18.84 -11.19
C ALA A 45 2.46 17.56 -12.05
N HIS A 46 1.36 16.81 -11.97
CA HIS A 46 1.17 15.56 -12.69
C HIS A 46 0.39 15.70 -14.00
N PHE A 47 -0.14 16.87 -14.31
CA PHE A 47 -0.96 17.11 -15.49
C PHE A 47 -0.51 18.36 -16.24
N ASP A 48 -0.38 18.22 -17.56
CA ASP A 48 -0.14 19.40 -18.40
C ASP A 48 -1.38 20.30 -18.42
N ALA A 49 -1.16 21.62 -18.35
CA ALA A 49 -2.24 22.60 -18.30
C ALA A 49 -2.95 22.77 -19.66
N ARG A 50 -2.24 22.51 -20.78
CA ARG A 50 -2.69 22.85 -22.14
C ARG A 50 -2.79 21.68 -23.10
N ILE A 51 -1.92 20.64 -22.92
CA ILE A 51 -1.77 19.56 -23.90
C ILE A 51 -2.31 18.26 -23.33
N GLY A 52 -3.10 17.52 -24.12
CA GLY A 52 -3.59 16.21 -23.84
C GLY A 52 -5.11 16.11 -23.70
N ARG A 53 -5.61 14.86 -23.66
CA ARG A 53 -7.05 14.60 -23.44
C ARG A 53 -7.45 15.13 -22.05
N PRO A 54 -8.55 15.89 -21.95
CA PRO A 54 -9.08 16.33 -20.68
C PRO A 54 -9.39 15.14 -19.76
N PHE A 55 -8.91 15.22 -18.50
CA PHE A 55 -9.29 14.28 -17.46
C PHE A 55 -10.61 14.69 -16.81
N ILE A 56 -11.12 13.83 -15.91
CA ILE A 56 -12.23 14.21 -15.03
C ILE A 56 -11.79 15.33 -14.09
N PRO A 57 -12.70 16.18 -13.63
CA PRO A 57 -12.38 17.20 -12.64
C PRO A 57 -11.73 16.60 -11.38
N MET A 58 -10.78 17.29 -10.79
CA MET A 58 -10.11 16.80 -9.58
C MET A 58 -11.03 16.76 -8.37
N GLU A 59 -11.96 17.67 -8.31
CA GLU A 59 -13.05 17.70 -7.33
C GLU A 59 -13.84 16.38 -7.34
N THR A 60 -14.19 15.94 -8.55
CA THR A 60 -14.88 14.66 -8.77
C THR A 60 -14.00 13.48 -8.38
N TYR A 61 -12.71 13.48 -8.79
CA TYR A 61 -11.79 12.40 -8.43
C TYR A 61 -11.61 12.26 -6.92
N LEU A 62 -11.39 13.36 -6.20
CA LEU A 62 -11.17 13.34 -4.75
C LEU A 62 -12.39 12.79 -4.00
N ARG A 63 -13.58 13.22 -4.39
CA ARG A 63 -14.83 12.78 -3.78
C ARG A 63 -15.13 11.31 -4.07
N LEU A 64 -14.87 10.84 -5.29
CA LEU A 64 -14.95 9.42 -5.63
C LEU A 64 -13.95 8.59 -4.79
N MET A 65 -12.71 9.06 -4.64
CA MET A 65 -11.71 8.35 -3.82
C MET A 65 -12.07 8.39 -2.33
N PHE A 66 -12.68 9.47 -1.83
CA PHE A 66 -13.23 9.51 -0.48
C PHE A 66 -14.31 8.43 -0.28
N LEU A 67 -15.33 8.35 -1.15
CA LEU A 67 -16.36 7.33 -1.08
C LEU A 67 -15.78 5.91 -1.17
N LYS A 68 -14.79 5.70 -2.07
CA LYS A 68 -14.11 4.41 -2.22
C LYS A 68 -13.55 3.91 -0.90
N PHE A 69 -12.81 4.74 -0.19
CA PHE A 69 -12.16 4.36 1.07
C PHE A 69 -13.11 4.36 2.25
N TRP A 70 -14.06 5.30 2.32
CA TRP A 70 -15.06 5.34 3.38
C TRP A 70 -15.96 4.10 3.37
N TYR A 71 -16.50 3.73 2.20
CA TYR A 71 -17.39 2.57 2.06
C TYR A 71 -16.65 1.29 1.69
N ARG A 72 -15.33 1.32 1.53
CA ARG A 72 -14.49 0.17 1.16
C ARG A 72 -14.90 -0.48 -0.16
N LEU A 73 -15.21 0.31 -1.16
CA LEU A 73 -15.68 -0.15 -2.45
C LEU A 73 -14.53 -0.44 -3.41
N GLY A 74 -14.67 -1.49 -4.22
CA GLY A 74 -13.85 -1.66 -5.42
C GLY A 74 -14.18 -0.58 -6.46
N TYR A 75 -13.26 -0.29 -7.38
CA TYR A 75 -13.48 0.76 -8.39
C TYR A 75 -14.73 0.56 -9.24
N GLU A 76 -15.03 -0.69 -9.63
CA GLU A 76 -16.21 -1.01 -10.44
C GLU A 76 -17.51 -0.82 -9.65
N VAL A 77 -17.52 -1.32 -8.41
CA VAL A 77 -18.68 -1.18 -7.52
C VAL A 77 -18.91 0.30 -7.20
N LEU A 78 -17.86 1.07 -6.87
CA LEU A 78 -17.96 2.51 -6.63
C LEU A 78 -18.66 3.22 -7.78
N CYS A 79 -18.18 3.01 -9.02
CA CYS A 79 -18.75 3.72 -10.18
C CYS A 79 -20.20 3.32 -10.45
N ARG A 80 -20.58 2.07 -10.16
CA ARG A 80 -21.97 1.61 -10.27
C ARG A 80 -22.83 2.25 -9.19
N GLU A 81 -22.44 2.18 -7.92
CA GLU A 81 -23.22 2.75 -6.81
C GLU A 81 -23.37 4.28 -6.95
N VAL A 82 -22.34 4.98 -7.43
CA VAL A 82 -22.43 6.41 -7.72
C VAL A 82 -23.41 6.69 -8.86
N ALA A 83 -23.45 5.82 -9.89
CA ALA A 83 -24.39 5.98 -11.01
C ALA A 83 -25.85 5.79 -10.56
N ASP A 84 -26.09 4.97 -9.56
CA ASP A 84 -27.43 4.65 -9.04
C ASP A 84 -27.90 5.60 -7.92
N SER A 85 -27.04 6.51 -7.42
CA SER A 85 -27.34 7.39 -6.29
C SER A 85 -27.28 8.86 -6.64
N ILE A 86 -28.41 9.56 -6.61
CA ILE A 86 -28.48 11.03 -6.79
C ILE A 86 -27.57 11.74 -5.77
N SER A 87 -27.66 11.39 -4.49
CA SER A 87 -26.84 12.01 -3.43
C SER A 87 -25.35 11.82 -3.67
N TRP A 88 -24.91 10.65 -4.15
CA TRP A 88 -23.49 10.41 -4.44
C TRP A 88 -23.02 11.08 -5.71
N GLN A 89 -23.87 11.16 -6.75
CA GLN A 89 -23.54 11.95 -7.95
C GLN A 89 -23.36 13.43 -7.58
N ARG A 90 -24.27 14.00 -6.78
CA ARG A 90 -24.17 15.39 -6.31
C ARG A 90 -22.91 15.59 -5.47
N PHE A 91 -22.67 14.74 -4.48
CA PHE A 91 -21.43 14.80 -3.69
C PHE A 91 -20.19 14.76 -4.59
N CYS A 92 -20.17 13.89 -5.61
CA CYS A 92 -19.05 13.76 -6.55
C CYS A 92 -19.02 14.86 -7.62
N ARG A 93 -19.95 15.84 -7.58
CA ARG A 93 -20.08 16.92 -8.57
C ARG A 93 -20.21 16.38 -9.99
N ILE A 94 -20.98 15.31 -10.16
CA ILE A 94 -21.35 14.72 -11.43
C ILE A 94 -22.79 15.11 -11.73
N PRO A 95 -23.05 15.95 -12.76
CA PRO A 95 -24.42 16.32 -13.11
C PRO A 95 -25.26 15.09 -13.47
N LEU A 96 -26.53 15.10 -13.07
CA LEU A 96 -27.48 14.06 -13.47
C LEU A 96 -27.58 14.01 -15.00
N GLY A 97 -27.65 12.79 -15.53
CA GLY A 97 -27.61 12.56 -16.97
C GLY A 97 -26.19 12.49 -17.56
N VAL A 98 -25.16 12.89 -16.80
CA VAL A 98 -23.76 12.73 -17.20
C VAL A 98 -23.22 11.38 -16.72
N ARG A 99 -22.52 10.69 -17.61
CA ARG A 99 -21.96 9.37 -17.31
C ARG A 99 -20.88 9.46 -16.22
N VAL A 100 -21.01 8.63 -15.19
CA VAL A 100 -19.97 8.45 -14.16
C VAL A 100 -18.66 7.99 -14.80
N PRO A 101 -17.51 8.48 -14.33
CA PRO A 101 -16.20 8.08 -14.86
C PRO A 101 -15.98 6.58 -14.84
N HIS A 102 -15.34 6.06 -15.88
CA HIS A 102 -15.02 4.64 -15.94
C HIS A 102 -13.97 4.25 -14.87
N PRO A 103 -14.07 3.10 -14.21
CA PRO A 103 -13.14 2.64 -13.16
C PRO A 103 -11.66 2.76 -13.53
N THR A 104 -11.31 2.41 -14.78
CA THR A 104 -9.93 2.51 -15.28
C THR A 104 -9.40 3.96 -15.34
N THR A 105 -10.27 4.97 -15.41
CA THR A 105 -9.87 6.38 -15.35
C THR A 105 -9.39 6.72 -13.97
N LEU A 106 -10.10 6.30 -12.91
CA LEU A 106 -9.70 6.49 -11.52
C LEU A 106 -8.38 5.79 -11.23
N MET A 107 -8.23 4.53 -11.67
CA MET A 107 -6.99 3.77 -11.53
C MET A 107 -5.80 4.46 -12.20
N LYS A 108 -5.99 5.01 -13.41
CA LYS A 108 -4.93 5.74 -14.13
C LYS A 108 -4.52 7.02 -13.41
N ILE A 109 -5.47 7.77 -12.85
CA ILE A 109 -5.17 8.98 -12.05
C ILE A 109 -4.40 8.58 -10.79
N SER A 110 -4.89 7.60 -10.03
CA SER A 110 -4.21 7.12 -8.82
C SER A 110 -2.77 6.65 -9.10
N THR A 111 -2.56 5.93 -10.21
CA THR A 111 -1.22 5.49 -10.63
C THR A 111 -0.34 6.65 -11.06
N ARG A 112 -0.90 7.66 -11.74
CA ARG A 112 -0.15 8.81 -12.25
C ARG A 112 0.29 9.75 -11.13
N CYS A 113 -0.59 10.01 -10.16
CA CYS A 113 -0.29 10.87 -9.01
C CYS A 113 0.60 10.18 -7.97
N GLY A 114 0.50 8.84 -7.89
CA GLY A 114 1.35 8.02 -7.01
C GLY A 114 1.26 8.40 -5.54
N ASP A 115 2.29 8.03 -4.80
CA ASP A 115 2.39 8.29 -3.36
C ASP A 115 2.72 9.76 -3.05
N ASP A 116 3.47 10.44 -3.91
CA ASP A 116 3.81 11.87 -3.73
C ASP A 116 2.56 12.74 -3.77
N GLY A 117 1.65 12.53 -4.74
CA GLY A 117 0.39 13.26 -4.83
C GLY A 117 -0.51 13.04 -3.62
N VAL A 118 -0.59 11.82 -3.12
CA VAL A 118 -1.40 11.49 -1.93
C VAL A 118 -0.75 12.00 -0.64
N ALA A 119 0.58 11.97 -0.55
CA ALA A 119 1.31 12.58 0.58
C ALA A 119 1.06 14.09 0.64
N ALA A 120 1.13 14.78 -0.51
CA ALA A 120 0.84 16.20 -0.60
C ALA A 120 -0.62 16.55 -0.25
N LEU A 121 -1.59 15.69 -0.59
CA LEU A 121 -2.99 15.83 -0.15
C LEU A 121 -3.14 15.76 1.37
N ASN A 122 -2.52 14.76 2.00
CA ASN A 122 -2.54 14.64 3.46
C ASN A 122 -1.86 15.83 4.13
N GLU A 123 -0.75 16.31 3.56
CA GLU A 123 -0.06 17.51 4.04
C GLU A 123 -0.97 18.74 3.97
N ALA A 124 -1.61 18.98 2.82
CA ALA A 124 -2.53 20.10 2.63
C ALA A 124 -3.69 20.09 3.64
N LEU A 125 -4.28 18.92 3.88
CA LEU A 125 -5.37 18.76 4.85
C LEU A 125 -4.91 19.06 6.28
N LEU A 126 -3.75 18.56 6.69
CA LEU A 126 -3.23 18.77 8.03
C LEU A 126 -2.75 20.22 8.25
N VAL A 127 -2.14 20.85 7.24
CA VAL A 127 -1.76 22.28 7.30
C VAL A 127 -3.00 23.16 7.42
N LYS A 128 -4.04 22.91 6.60
CA LYS A 128 -5.33 23.63 6.70
C LYS A 128 -5.96 23.48 8.09
N ALA A 129 -6.00 22.26 8.62
CA ALA A 129 -6.54 21.99 9.94
C ALA A 129 -5.70 22.63 11.07
N ALA A 130 -4.37 22.70 10.90
CA ALA A 130 -3.49 23.38 11.85
C ALA A 130 -3.74 24.90 11.85
N ALA A 131 -3.85 25.51 10.66
CA ALA A 131 -4.17 26.94 10.50
C ALA A 131 -5.53 27.29 11.13
N GLY A 132 -6.52 26.41 10.99
CA GLY A 132 -7.84 26.51 11.65
C GLY A 132 -7.84 26.16 13.14
N LYS A 133 -6.67 25.88 13.76
CA LYS A 133 -6.51 25.49 15.17
C LYS A 133 -7.31 24.23 15.56
N LEU A 134 -7.65 23.38 14.60
CA LEU A 134 -8.41 22.15 14.82
C LEU A 134 -7.52 20.98 15.31
N LEU A 135 -6.19 21.08 15.18
CA LEU A 135 -5.27 20.02 15.56
C LEU A 135 -4.76 20.20 17.00
N ARG A 136 -5.16 19.30 17.89
CA ARG A 136 -4.59 19.22 19.24
C ARG A 136 -3.28 18.46 19.22
N THR A 137 -2.22 19.04 19.78
CA THR A 137 -0.88 18.45 19.90
C THR A 137 -0.40 18.35 21.35
N ASP A 138 -1.31 18.47 22.32
CA ASP A 138 -0.98 18.32 23.74
C ASP A 138 -0.43 16.93 24.04
N LYS A 139 -0.98 15.87 23.45
CA LYS A 139 -0.41 14.53 23.52
C LYS A 139 -0.66 13.75 22.23
N VAL A 140 0.37 13.01 21.81
CA VAL A 140 0.33 12.12 20.67
C VAL A 140 0.83 10.73 21.04
N ARG A 141 0.38 9.72 20.30
CA ARG A 141 0.84 8.35 20.46
C ARG A 141 1.21 7.76 19.11
N ALA A 142 2.26 6.93 19.13
CA ALA A 142 2.74 6.22 17.97
C ALA A 142 2.61 4.71 18.16
N ASP A 143 2.30 4.03 17.09
CA ASP A 143 2.27 2.57 17.03
C ASP A 143 2.53 2.08 15.61
N THR A 144 2.92 0.81 15.46
CA THR A 144 3.16 0.21 14.14
C THR A 144 2.21 -0.94 13.85
N THR A 145 1.98 -1.17 12.58
CA THR A 145 1.18 -2.29 12.10
C THR A 145 1.72 -2.83 10.80
N VAL A 146 1.26 -4.02 10.42
CA VAL A 146 1.47 -4.55 9.07
C VAL A 146 0.24 -4.29 8.24
N VAL A 147 0.45 -3.72 7.06
CA VAL A 147 -0.52 -3.68 5.97
C VAL A 147 -0.19 -4.85 5.05
N ALA A 148 -1.10 -5.82 4.96
CA ALA A 148 -0.87 -6.98 4.14
C ALA A 148 -0.84 -6.60 2.65
N ALA A 149 0.11 -7.15 1.89
CA ALA A 149 0.07 -7.08 0.44
C ALA A 149 -0.98 -8.06 -0.12
N ASP A 150 -1.48 -7.79 -1.32
CA ASP A 150 -2.38 -8.73 -2.02
C ASP A 150 -1.58 -9.86 -2.65
N VAL A 151 -1.10 -10.74 -1.78
CA VAL A 151 -0.30 -11.91 -2.15
C VAL A 151 -0.85 -13.17 -1.50
N GLY A 152 -0.91 -14.24 -2.26
CA GLY A 152 -1.19 -15.58 -1.70
C GLY A 152 -0.06 -16.03 -0.78
N TYR A 153 -0.31 -17.06 0.04
CA TYR A 153 0.74 -17.61 0.90
C TYR A 153 1.96 -18.07 0.06
N PRO A 154 3.15 -17.50 0.26
CA PRO A 154 4.29 -17.71 -0.63
C PRO A 154 4.99 -19.04 -0.30
N THR A 155 4.80 -20.05 -1.15
CA THR A 155 5.62 -21.25 -1.15
C THR A 155 6.64 -21.17 -2.29
N ASP A 156 7.85 -21.70 -2.07
CA ASP A 156 8.88 -21.69 -3.12
C ASP A 156 8.40 -22.43 -4.37
N SER A 157 7.71 -23.56 -4.18
CA SER A 157 7.15 -24.34 -5.29
C SER A 157 6.07 -23.56 -6.07
N GLY A 158 5.21 -22.81 -5.36
CA GLY A 158 4.20 -21.96 -5.97
C GLY A 158 4.83 -20.83 -6.79
N LEU A 159 5.81 -20.13 -6.21
CA LEU A 159 6.53 -19.04 -6.89
C LEU A 159 7.30 -19.55 -8.12
N LEU A 160 8.01 -20.69 -8.01
CA LEU A 160 8.74 -21.29 -9.14
C LEU A 160 7.79 -21.69 -10.28
N ALA A 161 6.68 -22.34 -9.98
CA ALA A 161 5.71 -22.77 -10.99
C ALA A 161 5.04 -21.55 -11.67
N GLN A 162 4.70 -20.52 -10.90
CA GLN A 162 4.15 -19.26 -11.41
C GLN A 162 5.17 -18.51 -12.30
N ALA A 163 6.44 -18.50 -11.89
CA ALA A 163 7.54 -17.90 -12.65
C ALA A 163 7.67 -18.56 -14.04
N VAL A 164 7.77 -19.90 -14.07
CA VAL A 164 7.81 -20.66 -15.34
C VAL A 164 6.59 -20.35 -16.20
N GLY A 165 5.41 -20.34 -15.60
CA GLY A 165 4.15 -20.02 -16.31
C GLY A 165 4.16 -18.64 -16.94
N THR A 166 4.64 -17.64 -16.22
CA THR A 166 4.67 -16.26 -16.70
C THR A 166 5.76 -16.06 -17.76
N ILE A 167 6.95 -16.61 -17.57
CA ILE A 167 8.02 -16.59 -18.58
C ILE A 167 7.52 -17.22 -19.89
N CYS A 168 6.95 -18.43 -19.84
CA CYS A 168 6.51 -19.12 -21.06
C CYS A 168 5.40 -18.33 -21.80
N ARG A 169 4.42 -17.77 -21.08
CA ARG A 169 3.37 -16.93 -21.70
C ARG A 169 3.95 -15.66 -22.34
N THR A 170 4.91 -15.01 -21.67
CA THR A 170 5.51 -13.77 -22.17
C THR A 170 6.40 -14.03 -23.38
N VAL A 171 7.18 -15.11 -23.36
CA VAL A 171 7.95 -15.59 -24.51
C VAL A 171 7.04 -15.87 -25.72
N ALA A 172 5.91 -16.57 -25.50
CA ALA A 172 4.94 -16.82 -26.55
C ALA A 172 4.38 -15.52 -27.14
N ARG A 173 4.06 -14.52 -26.29
CA ARG A 173 3.61 -13.19 -26.71
C ARG A 173 4.65 -12.44 -27.56
N ILE A 174 5.94 -12.50 -27.17
CA ILE A 174 7.04 -11.88 -27.93
C ILE A 174 7.19 -12.56 -29.29
N LYS A 175 7.11 -13.89 -29.35
CA LYS A 175 7.20 -14.64 -30.63
C LYS A 175 5.98 -14.35 -31.53
N ALA A 176 4.78 -14.30 -30.98
CA ALA A 176 3.57 -13.94 -31.73
C ALA A 176 3.62 -12.50 -32.27
N ALA A 177 4.34 -11.60 -31.61
CA ALA A 177 4.64 -10.27 -32.13
C ALA A 177 5.73 -10.27 -33.22
N GLY A 178 6.20 -11.45 -33.67
CA GLY A 178 7.20 -11.61 -34.71
C GLY A 178 8.64 -11.28 -34.28
N ALA A 179 8.93 -11.25 -32.96
CA ALA A 179 10.28 -11.05 -32.46
C ALA A 179 10.83 -12.36 -31.88
N ALA A 180 12.12 -12.59 -32.07
CA ALA A 180 12.86 -13.78 -31.60
C ALA A 180 12.20 -15.14 -31.98
N THR A 181 11.51 -15.20 -33.13
CA THR A 181 10.71 -16.37 -33.57
C THR A 181 11.53 -17.65 -33.67
N ARG A 182 12.76 -17.57 -34.15
CA ARG A 182 13.69 -18.70 -34.31
C ARG A 182 14.47 -19.04 -33.02
N THR A 183 14.33 -18.25 -31.94
CA THR A 183 15.07 -18.50 -30.70
C THR A 183 14.45 -19.69 -29.95
N PRO A 184 15.21 -20.76 -29.65
CA PRO A 184 14.68 -21.90 -28.92
C PRO A 184 14.19 -21.48 -27.53
N ALA A 185 12.97 -21.85 -27.18
CA ALA A 185 12.42 -21.75 -25.84
C ALA A 185 11.26 -22.73 -25.71
N ARG A 186 11.43 -23.70 -24.83
CA ARG A 186 10.45 -24.77 -24.63
C ARG A 186 9.36 -24.36 -23.64
N ASP A 187 8.11 -24.68 -23.93
CA ASP A 187 7.02 -24.54 -22.96
C ASP A 187 7.12 -25.60 -21.87
N ARG A 188 7.43 -25.14 -20.65
CA ARG A 188 7.58 -25.99 -19.48
C ARG A 188 6.42 -25.88 -18.48
N ARG A 189 5.34 -25.19 -18.83
CA ARG A 189 4.20 -24.94 -17.91
C ARG A 189 3.60 -26.23 -17.37
N ARG A 190 3.36 -27.23 -18.23
CA ARG A 190 2.80 -28.52 -17.81
C ARG A 190 3.73 -29.26 -16.84
N SER A 191 5.03 -29.26 -17.11
CA SER A 191 6.04 -29.92 -16.28
C SER A 191 6.16 -29.26 -14.90
N ALA A 192 6.22 -27.91 -14.84
CA ALA A 192 6.25 -27.17 -13.60
C ALA A 192 4.95 -27.35 -12.78
N GLY A 193 3.79 -27.24 -13.43
CA GLY A 193 2.50 -27.43 -12.76
C GLY A 193 2.29 -28.83 -12.18
N ARG A 194 2.76 -29.88 -12.87
CA ARG A 194 2.72 -31.25 -12.36
C ARG A 194 3.55 -31.40 -11.08
N ARG A 195 4.75 -30.84 -11.02
CA ARG A 195 5.60 -30.86 -9.84
C ARG A 195 5.02 -30.07 -8.67
N ALA A 196 4.47 -28.90 -8.93
CA ALA A 196 3.81 -28.11 -7.89
C ALA A 196 2.60 -28.88 -7.28
N ARG A 197 1.79 -29.54 -8.10
CA ARG A 197 0.69 -30.39 -7.61
C ARG A 197 1.18 -31.60 -6.83
N ALA A 198 2.27 -32.24 -7.26
CA ALA A 198 2.87 -33.37 -6.56
C ALA A 198 3.37 -32.95 -5.16
N ILE A 199 3.98 -31.77 -5.02
CA ILE A 199 4.37 -31.19 -3.72
C ILE A 199 3.12 -30.97 -2.86
N ALA A 200 2.08 -30.34 -3.39
CA ALA A 200 0.85 -30.09 -2.65
C ALA A 200 0.16 -31.39 -2.17
N SER A 201 0.20 -32.45 -2.97
CA SER A 201 -0.30 -33.78 -2.59
C SER A 201 0.50 -34.36 -1.42
N LYS A 202 1.84 -34.33 -1.47
CA LYS A 202 2.71 -34.86 -0.39
C LYS A 202 2.52 -34.09 0.93
N LEU A 203 2.32 -32.77 0.89
CA LEU A 203 2.09 -31.96 2.08
C LEU A 203 0.73 -32.23 2.78
N ARG A 204 -0.19 -32.93 2.16
CA ARG A 204 -1.47 -33.34 2.76
C ARG A 204 -1.40 -34.63 3.58
N LEU A 205 -0.30 -35.38 3.51
CA LEU A 205 -0.11 -36.64 4.26
C LEU A 205 0.05 -36.33 5.75
N ARG A 206 -0.66 -37.10 6.62
CA ARG A 206 -0.77 -36.80 8.06
C ARG A 206 -0.04 -37.74 9.00
N GLY A 207 0.40 -38.92 8.57
CA GLY A 207 1.10 -39.90 9.40
C GLY A 207 2.52 -39.46 9.78
N ALA A 208 3.00 -39.75 11.00
CA ALA A 208 4.33 -39.33 11.47
C ALA A 208 5.47 -39.94 10.60
N GLN A 209 5.48 -41.23 10.38
CA GLN A 209 6.44 -41.94 9.49
C GLN A 209 6.36 -41.43 8.03
N GLN A 210 5.16 -41.09 7.57
CA GLN A 210 4.94 -40.56 6.22
C GLN A 210 5.45 -39.10 6.07
N ARG A 211 5.57 -38.35 7.17
CA ARG A 211 6.03 -36.95 7.12
C ARG A 211 7.47 -36.80 6.69
N ASP A 212 8.37 -37.65 7.20
CA ASP A 212 9.80 -37.53 6.84
C ASP A 212 10.03 -37.94 5.38
N GLN A 213 9.38 -39.00 4.92
CA GLN A 213 9.41 -39.40 3.52
C GLN A 213 8.79 -38.35 2.61
N ALA A 214 7.67 -37.74 3.04
CA ALA A 214 7.02 -36.66 2.33
C ALA A 214 7.91 -35.41 2.26
N GLN A 215 8.60 -35.05 3.34
CA GLN A 215 9.54 -33.94 3.35
C GLN A 215 10.73 -34.15 2.43
N ALA A 216 11.33 -35.34 2.42
CA ALA A 216 12.40 -35.74 1.50
C ALA A 216 11.93 -35.64 0.03
N ALA A 217 10.73 -36.16 -0.26
CA ALA A 217 10.13 -36.05 -1.60
C ALA A 217 9.85 -34.59 -2.01
N VAL A 218 9.33 -33.78 -1.09
CA VAL A 218 9.09 -32.33 -1.33
C VAL A 218 10.40 -31.60 -1.62
N ARG A 219 11.47 -31.87 -0.88
CA ARG A 219 12.81 -31.30 -1.13
C ARG A 219 13.31 -31.66 -2.52
N ARG A 220 13.27 -32.95 -2.90
CA ARG A 220 13.69 -33.42 -4.22
C ARG A 220 12.90 -32.76 -5.34
N ILE A 221 11.56 -32.77 -5.26
CA ILE A 221 10.68 -32.19 -6.30
C ILE A 221 10.84 -30.68 -6.38
N THR A 222 11.10 -30.00 -5.26
CA THR A 222 11.40 -28.55 -5.26
C THR A 222 12.72 -28.27 -5.97
N GLY A 223 13.75 -29.09 -5.79
CA GLY A 223 15.01 -29.00 -6.53
C GLY A 223 14.83 -29.17 -8.04
N GLU A 224 14.04 -30.18 -8.45
CA GLU A 224 13.70 -30.38 -9.87
C GLU A 224 12.95 -29.17 -10.45
N LEU A 225 12.01 -28.61 -9.71
CA LEU A 225 11.24 -27.43 -10.13
C LEU A 225 12.12 -26.18 -10.24
N ALA A 226 13.08 -26.01 -9.31
CA ALA A 226 14.08 -24.95 -9.39
C ALA A 226 14.96 -25.09 -10.64
N GLY A 227 15.37 -26.30 -11.00
CA GLY A 227 16.10 -26.58 -12.25
C GLY A 227 15.29 -26.24 -13.51
N ILE A 228 13.98 -26.54 -13.52
CA ILE A 228 13.09 -26.18 -14.62
C ILE A 228 12.96 -24.65 -14.74
N ALA A 229 12.81 -23.95 -13.61
CA ALA A 229 12.68 -22.49 -13.59
C ALA A 229 13.99 -21.81 -14.06
N ASP A 230 15.13 -22.31 -13.62
CA ASP A 230 16.46 -21.83 -14.03
C ASP A 230 16.67 -22.00 -15.54
N THR A 231 16.31 -23.16 -16.09
CA THR A 231 16.39 -23.40 -17.54
C THR A 231 15.45 -22.49 -18.32
N ALA A 232 14.20 -22.29 -17.84
CA ALA A 232 13.26 -21.36 -18.46
C ALA A 232 13.77 -19.91 -18.44
N ALA A 233 14.40 -19.48 -17.35
CA ALA A 233 15.02 -18.15 -17.23
C ALA A 233 16.20 -17.97 -18.21
N ARG A 234 17.06 -18.97 -18.34
CA ARG A 234 18.20 -18.94 -19.30
C ARG A 234 17.70 -18.86 -20.75
N GLU A 235 16.72 -19.66 -21.15
CA GLU A 235 16.13 -19.60 -22.49
C GLU A 235 15.44 -18.25 -22.74
N ALA A 236 14.74 -17.71 -21.74
CA ALA A 236 14.11 -16.39 -21.80
C ALA A 236 15.15 -15.26 -21.99
N THR A 237 16.34 -15.38 -21.39
CA THR A 237 17.43 -14.42 -21.59
C THR A 237 17.92 -14.40 -23.04
N ALA A 238 17.99 -15.57 -23.70
CA ALA A 238 18.31 -15.62 -25.13
C ALA A 238 17.18 -14.98 -25.98
N VAL A 239 15.92 -15.21 -25.63
CA VAL A 239 14.79 -14.57 -26.28
C VAL A 239 14.83 -13.05 -26.11
N LEU A 240 15.14 -12.55 -24.91
CA LEU A 240 15.28 -11.11 -24.63
C LEU A 240 16.34 -10.45 -25.52
N ARG A 241 17.52 -11.08 -25.64
CA ARG A 241 18.61 -10.57 -26.48
C ARG A 241 18.16 -10.39 -27.93
N ASN A 242 17.50 -11.38 -28.49
CA ASN A 242 17.03 -11.35 -29.89
C ASN A 242 15.79 -10.44 -30.06
N ALA A 243 14.90 -10.39 -29.10
CA ALA A 243 13.76 -9.49 -29.11
C ALA A 243 14.15 -8.01 -29.05
N ARG A 244 15.19 -7.67 -28.25
CA ARG A 244 15.76 -6.31 -28.22
C ARG A 244 16.37 -5.88 -29.56
N ARG A 245 16.97 -6.81 -30.31
CA ARG A 245 17.44 -6.54 -31.69
C ARG A 245 16.26 -6.27 -32.64
N ALA A 246 15.18 -7.08 -32.54
CA ALA A 246 13.99 -6.89 -33.35
C ALA A 246 13.25 -5.58 -33.01
N LEU A 247 13.27 -5.14 -31.74
CA LEU A 247 12.64 -3.90 -31.29
C LEU A 247 13.24 -2.66 -31.96
N ARG A 248 14.55 -2.66 -32.27
CA ARG A 248 15.22 -1.54 -32.96
C ARG A 248 14.66 -1.30 -34.37
N ARG A 249 14.06 -2.32 -34.98
CA ARG A 249 13.44 -2.27 -36.32
C ARG A 249 11.94 -2.13 -36.28
N ALA A 250 11.33 -2.14 -35.09
CA ALA A 250 9.89 -2.05 -34.92
C ALA A 250 9.41 -0.59 -34.91
N SER A 251 8.21 -0.33 -35.44
CA SER A 251 7.59 0.98 -35.49
C SER A 251 6.11 0.91 -35.05
N GLY A 252 5.51 2.06 -34.85
CA GLY A 252 4.09 2.21 -34.54
C GLY A 252 3.63 1.48 -33.25
N PRO A 253 2.35 1.12 -33.14
CA PRO A 253 1.77 0.49 -31.93
C PRO A 253 2.40 -0.87 -31.58
N ARG A 254 2.97 -1.57 -32.59
CA ARG A 254 3.69 -2.83 -32.39
C ARG A 254 4.94 -2.64 -31.55
N LYS A 255 5.68 -1.54 -31.75
CA LYS A 255 6.88 -1.21 -30.96
C LYS A 255 6.54 -1.08 -29.47
N GLY A 256 5.50 -0.35 -29.10
CA GLY A 256 5.09 -0.17 -27.72
C GLY A 256 4.70 -1.49 -27.04
N ARG A 257 3.90 -2.34 -27.72
CA ARG A 257 3.50 -3.66 -27.18
C ARG A 257 4.70 -4.59 -27.00
N LEU A 258 5.63 -4.60 -27.96
CA LEU A 258 6.83 -5.41 -27.89
C LEU A 258 7.75 -4.92 -26.77
N GLN A 259 7.96 -3.60 -26.62
CA GLN A 259 8.72 -3.02 -25.54
C GLN A 259 8.18 -3.42 -24.16
N GLN A 260 6.85 -3.33 -23.96
CA GLN A 260 6.22 -3.75 -22.72
C GLN A 260 6.43 -5.24 -22.42
N ALA A 261 6.30 -6.10 -23.43
CA ALA A 261 6.52 -7.54 -23.28
C ALA A 261 7.99 -7.85 -22.95
N ILE A 262 8.95 -7.15 -23.56
CA ILE A 262 10.39 -7.28 -23.27
C ILE A 262 10.68 -6.84 -21.82
N ASN A 263 10.19 -5.68 -21.40
CA ASN A 263 10.38 -5.18 -20.02
C ASN A 263 9.78 -6.14 -18.99
N HIS A 264 8.58 -6.65 -19.27
CA HIS A 264 7.95 -7.64 -18.39
C HIS A 264 8.74 -8.95 -18.33
N LEU A 265 9.24 -9.46 -19.45
CA LEU A 265 10.05 -10.68 -19.47
C LEU A 265 11.37 -10.49 -18.70
N ASP A 266 12.04 -9.36 -18.89
CA ASP A 266 13.28 -9.02 -18.20
C ASP A 266 13.10 -9.02 -16.67
N THR A 267 12.07 -8.32 -16.20
CA THR A 267 11.68 -8.31 -14.78
C THR A 267 11.40 -9.73 -14.27
N MET A 268 10.67 -10.55 -15.04
CA MET A 268 10.34 -11.91 -14.63
C MET A 268 11.56 -12.83 -14.59
N VAL A 269 12.49 -12.69 -15.50
CA VAL A 269 13.77 -13.43 -15.48
C VAL A 269 14.55 -13.13 -14.20
N GLN A 270 14.72 -11.85 -13.87
CA GLN A 270 15.44 -11.43 -12.66
C GLN A 270 14.76 -11.95 -11.38
N ARG A 271 13.42 -11.81 -11.29
CA ARG A 271 12.65 -12.32 -10.15
C ARG A 271 12.72 -13.85 -10.05
N THR A 272 12.68 -14.55 -11.18
CA THR A 272 12.80 -16.02 -11.21
C THR A 272 14.16 -16.47 -10.71
N GLN A 273 15.24 -15.83 -11.12
CA GLN A 273 16.58 -16.14 -10.64
C GLN A 273 16.71 -15.95 -9.13
N ARG A 274 16.12 -14.88 -8.56
CA ARG A 274 16.04 -14.68 -7.10
C ARG A 274 15.29 -15.82 -6.40
N VAL A 275 14.13 -16.22 -6.92
CA VAL A 275 13.35 -17.33 -6.33
C VAL A 275 14.09 -18.66 -6.44
N VAL A 276 14.79 -18.94 -7.55
CA VAL A 276 15.64 -20.12 -7.72
C VAL A 276 16.75 -20.14 -6.67
N THR A 277 17.46 -19.02 -6.48
CA THR A 277 18.49 -18.91 -5.45
C THR A 277 17.92 -19.14 -4.05
N GLN A 278 16.80 -18.52 -3.72
CA GLN A 278 16.12 -18.71 -2.43
C GLN A 278 15.74 -20.19 -2.18
N ALA A 279 15.18 -20.83 -3.19
CA ALA A 279 14.80 -22.25 -3.10
C ALA A 279 16.01 -23.14 -2.90
N ARG A 280 17.10 -22.92 -3.63
CA ARG A 280 18.36 -23.67 -3.48
C ARG A 280 18.98 -23.45 -2.09
N SER A 281 19.04 -22.23 -1.58
CA SER A 281 19.53 -21.94 -0.22
C SER A 281 18.73 -22.71 0.84
N ARG A 282 17.40 -22.73 0.74
CA ARG A 282 16.55 -23.48 1.68
C ARG A 282 16.73 -24.98 1.57
N LEU A 283 16.96 -25.52 0.38
CA LEU A 283 17.28 -26.94 0.17
C LEU A 283 18.61 -27.31 0.82
N ALA A 284 19.58 -26.37 0.83
CA ALA A 284 20.86 -26.50 1.53
C ALA A 284 20.76 -26.23 3.06
N GLY A 285 19.56 -26.00 3.60
CA GLY A 285 19.35 -25.72 5.02
C GLY A 285 19.55 -24.26 5.44
N VAL A 286 19.88 -23.36 4.49
CA VAL A 286 20.10 -21.93 4.77
C VAL A 286 18.79 -21.17 4.57
N MET A 287 18.32 -20.51 5.63
CA MET A 287 17.12 -19.66 5.54
C MET A 287 17.44 -18.33 4.88
N PRO A 288 16.74 -17.97 3.78
CA PRO A 288 16.91 -16.65 3.16
C PRO A 288 16.56 -15.52 4.15
N GLU A 289 17.34 -14.47 4.11
CA GLU A 289 17.11 -13.29 4.93
C GLU A 289 15.76 -12.63 4.64
N SER A 290 15.01 -12.29 5.68
CA SER A 290 13.65 -11.72 5.54
C SER A 290 13.63 -10.40 4.75
N ALA A 291 14.66 -9.58 4.88
CA ALA A 291 14.77 -8.29 4.21
C ALA A 291 14.88 -8.43 2.68
N THR A 292 15.54 -9.50 2.19
CA THR A 292 15.79 -9.72 0.77
C THR A 292 14.87 -10.75 0.14
N ARG A 293 14.13 -11.50 0.96
CA ARG A 293 13.28 -12.60 0.50
C ARG A 293 12.13 -12.12 -0.38
N LEU A 294 12.05 -12.63 -1.59
CA LEU A 294 10.93 -12.42 -2.51
C LEU A 294 9.76 -13.32 -2.12
N VAL A 295 8.60 -12.74 -1.86
CA VAL A 295 7.37 -13.45 -1.48
C VAL A 295 6.28 -13.39 -2.56
N SER A 296 6.47 -12.54 -3.57
CA SER A 296 5.56 -12.44 -4.71
C SER A 296 6.33 -12.08 -5.97
N LEU A 297 5.90 -12.62 -7.10
CA LEU A 297 6.42 -12.24 -8.42
C LEU A 297 5.78 -10.95 -8.94
N HIS A 298 4.62 -10.57 -8.44
CA HIS A 298 3.94 -9.34 -8.82
C HIS A 298 4.31 -8.19 -7.89
N ASP A 299 4.22 -8.40 -6.61
CA ASP A 299 4.60 -7.44 -5.59
C ASP A 299 6.00 -7.79 -5.04
N ALA A 300 7.03 -7.26 -5.72
CA ALA A 300 8.42 -7.56 -5.38
C ALA A 300 8.92 -6.87 -4.11
N ASP A 301 8.19 -5.87 -3.61
CA ASP A 301 8.56 -5.10 -2.42
C ASP A 301 7.94 -5.67 -1.14
N ALA A 302 6.87 -6.48 -1.27
CA ALA A 302 6.30 -7.17 -0.13
C ALA A 302 7.33 -8.08 0.56
N ARG A 303 7.37 -8.05 1.89
CA ARG A 303 8.32 -8.82 2.71
C ARG A 303 7.61 -9.61 3.79
N PRO A 304 8.22 -10.71 4.26
CA PRO A 304 7.75 -11.38 5.46
C PRO A 304 8.06 -10.52 6.69
N ILE A 305 7.03 -10.20 7.45
CA ILE A 305 7.13 -9.43 8.68
C ILE A 305 6.71 -10.33 9.84
N ARG A 306 7.63 -10.57 10.77
CA ARG A 306 7.36 -11.37 11.96
C ARG A 306 6.57 -10.55 12.97
N LYS A 307 5.46 -11.10 13.42
CA LYS A 307 4.69 -10.62 14.56
C LYS A 307 4.71 -11.70 15.62
N GLY A 308 5.02 -11.39 16.85
CA GLY A 308 5.04 -12.33 17.97
C GLY A 308 3.66 -12.88 18.37
N ARG A 309 2.72 -13.03 17.44
CA ARG A 309 1.35 -13.51 17.70
C ARG A 309 1.26 -15.01 17.45
N LEU A 310 0.69 -15.74 18.44
CA LEU A 310 0.29 -17.13 18.28
C LEU A 310 -0.74 -17.25 17.13
N GLY A 311 -0.58 -18.26 16.28
CA GLY A 311 -1.51 -18.54 15.17
C GLY A 311 -1.18 -17.85 13.83
N LYS A 312 -0.60 -16.66 13.84
CA LYS A 312 -0.17 -15.96 12.61
C LYS A 312 1.18 -15.27 12.81
N PRO A 313 2.27 -16.04 12.92
CA PRO A 313 3.57 -15.49 13.31
C PRO A 313 4.23 -14.60 12.25
N VAL A 314 3.81 -14.74 10.98
CA VAL A 314 4.36 -13.98 9.84
C VAL A 314 3.23 -13.43 8.99
N GLU A 315 3.28 -12.15 8.69
CA GLU A 315 2.46 -11.49 7.67
C GLU A 315 3.34 -11.06 6.49
N PHE A 316 2.73 -11.00 5.30
CA PHE A 316 3.44 -10.61 4.07
C PHE A 316 2.91 -9.27 3.59
N GLY A 317 3.78 -8.28 3.53
CA GLY A 317 3.36 -6.93 3.17
C GLY A 317 4.37 -5.86 3.57
N TYR A 318 3.86 -4.78 4.15
CA TYR A 318 4.57 -3.55 4.46
C TYR A 318 4.38 -3.19 5.92
N LYS A 319 5.40 -2.61 6.54
CA LYS A 319 5.30 -2.07 7.89
C LYS A 319 4.84 -0.62 7.82
N ALA A 320 3.80 -0.27 8.56
CA ALA A 320 3.30 1.09 8.66
C ALA A 320 3.38 1.60 10.09
N GLN A 321 3.81 2.85 10.25
CA GLN A 321 3.73 3.60 11.50
C GLN A 321 2.57 4.59 11.41
N VAL A 322 1.87 4.80 12.51
CA VAL A 322 0.78 5.78 12.65
C VAL A 322 1.03 6.60 13.91
N VAL A 323 0.89 7.91 13.79
CA VAL A 323 0.89 8.83 14.94
C VAL A 323 -0.44 9.57 14.97
N ASP A 324 -1.23 9.39 16.04
CA ASP A 324 -2.52 10.05 16.22
C ASP A 324 -2.58 10.88 17.51
N ASN A 325 -3.54 11.82 17.55
CA ASN A 325 -3.80 12.67 18.70
C ASN A 325 -5.02 12.20 19.52
N THR A 326 -5.41 13.00 20.50
CA THR A 326 -6.59 12.75 21.37
C THR A 326 -7.91 12.71 20.62
N ASP A 327 -8.07 13.53 19.59
CA ASP A 327 -9.29 13.60 18.78
C ASP A 327 -9.35 12.48 17.72
N GLY A 328 -8.26 11.72 17.63
CA GLY A 328 -8.12 10.60 16.71
C GLY A 328 -7.79 11.02 15.28
N VAL A 329 -7.32 12.23 15.09
CA VAL A 329 -6.73 12.66 13.82
C VAL A 329 -5.36 12.03 13.67
N ILE A 330 -5.06 11.45 12.53
CA ILE A 330 -3.74 10.91 12.20
C ILE A 330 -2.86 12.08 11.77
N LEU A 331 -1.92 12.43 12.63
CA LEU A 331 -1.01 13.55 12.40
C LEU A 331 0.18 13.18 11.51
N ASP A 332 0.55 11.89 11.50
CA ASP A 332 1.64 11.38 10.66
C ASP A 332 1.49 9.90 10.39
N HIS A 333 1.93 9.45 9.22
CA HIS A 333 2.03 8.04 8.90
C HIS A 333 3.18 7.77 7.93
N THR A 334 3.76 6.57 8.03
CA THR A 334 4.76 6.06 7.09
C THR A 334 4.46 4.63 6.71
N VAL A 335 4.92 4.21 5.53
CA VAL A 335 4.83 2.82 5.06
C VAL A 335 6.18 2.44 4.49
N GLU A 336 6.75 1.33 5.00
CA GLU A 336 8.12 0.92 4.72
C GLU A 336 8.20 -0.54 4.26
N ILE A 337 9.25 -0.83 3.45
CA ILE A 337 9.56 -2.19 3.01
C ILE A 337 10.16 -2.98 4.17
N GLY A 338 9.71 -4.22 4.34
CA GLY A 338 10.27 -5.13 5.34
C GLY A 338 9.83 -4.81 6.75
N ASN A 339 10.71 -5.08 7.71
CA ASN A 339 10.46 -4.86 9.13
C ASN A 339 11.55 -3.98 9.76
N PRO A 340 11.66 -2.70 9.35
CA PRO A 340 12.61 -1.79 9.97
C PRO A 340 12.32 -1.62 11.46
N VAL A 341 13.35 -1.27 12.22
CA VAL A 341 13.22 -0.98 13.66
C VAL A 341 12.33 0.24 13.85
N ASP A 342 11.46 0.20 14.86
CA ASP A 342 10.48 1.27 15.12
C ASP A 342 11.14 2.54 15.67
N ALA A 343 12.09 2.39 16.57
CA ALA A 343 12.70 3.46 17.32
C ALA A 343 13.20 4.65 16.47
N PRO A 344 13.97 4.44 15.37
CA PRO A 344 14.49 5.56 14.55
C PRO A 344 13.40 6.33 13.78
N GLN A 345 12.18 5.80 13.67
CA GLN A 345 11.12 6.41 12.86
C GLN A 345 10.32 7.46 13.66
N LEU A 346 10.40 7.47 15.00
CA LEU A 346 9.56 8.32 15.84
C LEU A 346 9.99 9.79 15.79
N ALA A 347 11.28 10.08 15.98
CA ALA A 347 11.75 11.46 15.98
C ALA A 347 11.49 12.18 14.64
N PRO A 348 11.72 11.59 13.45
CA PRO A 348 11.31 12.17 12.17
C PRO A 348 9.80 12.43 12.06
N ALA A 349 8.95 11.56 12.59
CA ALA A 349 7.50 11.76 12.63
C ALA A 349 7.12 12.99 13.47
N ILE A 350 7.72 13.14 14.65
CA ILE A 350 7.50 14.30 15.53
C ILE A 350 8.02 15.58 14.87
N GLN A 351 9.14 15.55 14.15
CA GLN A 351 9.62 16.70 13.35
C GLN A 351 8.61 17.14 12.31
N ARG A 352 8.02 16.20 11.54
CA ARG A 352 6.98 16.52 10.55
C ARG A 352 5.76 17.15 11.20
N ILE A 353 5.30 16.62 12.32
CA ILE A 353 4.19 17.17 13.10
C ILE A 353 4.52 18.58 13.59
N THR A 354 5.71 18.79 14.16
CA THR A 354 6.16 20.09 14.66
C THR A 354 6.19 21.13 13.55
N ARG A 355 6.70 20.78 12.36
CA ARG A 355 6.75 21.67 11.21
C ARG A 355 5.34 22.10 10.76
N ARG A 356 4.36 21.20 10.74
CA ARG A 356 2.98 21.49 10.34
C ARG A 356 2.24 22.35 11.34
N THR A 357 2.48 22.14 12.63
CA THR A 357 1.70 22.77 13.71
C THR A 357 2.43 23.96 14.35
N GLY A 358 3.67 24.22 13.93
CA GLY A 358 4.52 25.30 14.48
C GLY A 358 5.06 25.05 15.89
N ARG A 359 4.69 23.91 16.52
CA ARG A 359 5.14 23.55 17.89
C ARG A 359 5.20 22.05 18.08
N PRO A 360 6.16 21.55 18.89
CA PRO A 360 6.24 20.13 19.19
C PRO A 360 5.07 19.67 20.07
N PRO A 361 4.68 18.40 19.98
CA PRO A 361 3.74 17.81 20.92
C PRO A 361 4.24 17.92 22.36
N ARG A 362 3.33 18.28 23.27
CA ARG A 362 3.69 18.39 24.69
C ARG A 362 4.05 17.06 25.31
N ALA A 363 3.34 15.99 24.92
CA ALA A 363 3.61 14.63 25.39
C ALA A 363 3.59 13.63 24.23
N VAL A 364 4.52 12.69 24.25
CA VAL A 364 4.64 11.58 23.30
C VAL A 364 4.62 10.27 24.04
N THR A 365 3.83 9.32 23.59
CA THR A 365 3.82 7.94 24.07
C THR A 365 3.86 6.95 22.93
N ALA A 366 4.50 5.81 23.13
CA ALA A 366 4.60 4.73 22.16
C ALA A 366 4.76 3.39 22.91
N ASP A 367 4.81 2.29 22.15
CA ASP A 367 5.05 0.98 22.75
C ASP A 367 6.51 0.80 23.19
N ARG A 368 6.78 -0.32 23.87
CA ARG A 368 8.12 -0.64 24.35
C ARG A 368 9.17 -0.72 23.24
N GLY A 369 8.78 -1.07 22.00
CA GLY A 369 9.68 -1.14 20.86
C GLY A 369 10.40 0.17 20.53
N TYR A 370 9.85 1.30 20.99
CA TYR A 370 10.45 2.63 20.88
C TYR A 370 11.28 3.04 22.13
N GLY A 371 11.33 2.22 23.17
CA GLY A 371 11.82 2.57 24.51
C GLY A 371 13.33 2.64 24.68
N TYR A 372 14.06 3.21 23.73
CA TYR A 372 15.50 3.44 23.82
C TYR A 372 15.81 4.83 24.42
N ALA A 373 16.94 4.94 25.15
CA ALA A 373 17.37 6.20 25.73
C ALA A 373 17.65 7.28 24.67
N THR A 374 18.15 6.86 23.52
CA THR A 374 18.41 7.74 22.38
C THR A 374 17.13 8.37 21.86
N VAL A 375 16.04 7.59 21.69
CA VAL A 375 14.74 8.11 21.24
C VAL A 375 14.20 9.16 22.20
N GLU A 376 14.25 8.89 23.51
CA GLU A 376 13.78 9.85 24.51
C GLU A 376 14.59 11.15 24.50
N ARG A 377 15.92 11.06 24.38
CA ARG A 377 16.81 12.22 24.24
C ARG A 377 16.48 13.01 22.97
N ASP A 378 16.31 12.35 21.85
CA ASP A 378 16.02 12.99 20.55
C ASP A 378 14.65 13.69 20.59
N LEU A 379 13.64 13.09 21.22
CA LEU A 379 12.33 13.73 21.43
C LEU A 379 12.42 14.96 22.34
N HIS A 380 13.21 14.91 23.42
CA HIS A 380 13.44 16.08 24.26
C HIS A 380 14.18 17.20 23.52
N ALA A 381 15.16 16.84 22.67
CA ALA A 381 15.85 17.81 21.81
C ALA A 381 14.91 18.50 20.82
N LEU A 382 13.83 17.83 20.39
CA LEU A 382 12.76 18.41 19.56
C LEU A 382 11.76 19.27 20.37
N GLY A 383 11.95 19.43 21.68
CA GLY A 383 11.08 20.23 22.54
C GLY A 383 9.89 19.47 23.17
N VAL A 384 9.83 18.17 23.05
CA VAL A 384 8.79 17.35 23.72
C VAL A 384 9.05 17.37 25.23
N ARG A 385 8.07 17.85 26.01
CA ARG A 385 8.23 17.99 27.46
C ARG A 385 8.09 16.68 28.23
N SER A 386 7.25 15.77 27.75
CA SER A 386 6.94 14.51 28.43
C SER A 386 7.01 13.33 27.48
N VAL A 387 7.94 12.42 27.71
CA VAL A 387 8.06 11.16 26.98
C VAL A 387 7.67 10.01 27.89
N ALA A 388 6.58 9.31 27.54
CA ALA A 388 6.06 8.18 28.31
C ALA A 388 6.15 6.88 27.49
N ILE A 389 7.37 6.41 27.29
CA ILE A 389 7.70 5.17 26.56
C ILE A 389 8.43 4.23 27.51
N PRO A 390 7.89 3.02 27.80
CA PRO A 390 8.55 2.04 28.65
C PRO A 390 9.88 1.57 28.06
N ARG A 391 10.92 1.41 28.86
CA ARG A 391 12.24 0.95 28.41
C ARG A 391 12.20 -0.44 27.81
N VAL A 392 12.96 -0.67 26.72
CA VAL A 392 13.11 -1.99 26.08
C VAL A 392 13.82 -2.95 27.02
N ASN A 393 14.94 -2.50 27.63
CA ASN A 393 15.73 -3.29 28.56
C ASN A 393 15.23 -3.13 30.01
N LYS A 394 15.70 -4.00 30.91
CA LYS A 394 15.37 -3.91 32.31
C LYS A 394 15.83 -2.54 32.87
N PRO A 395 14.90 -1.68 33.29
CA PRO A 395 15.25 -0.34 33.75
C PRO A 395 15.98 -0.40 35.11
N GLY A 396 16.90 0.53 35.36
CA GLY A 396 17.47 0.77 36.68
C GLY A 396 16.42 1.26 37.68
N SER A 397 16.78 1.33 38.97
CA SER A 397 15.85 1.67 40.07
C SER A 397 15.13 3.01 39.85
N ALA A 398 15.87 4.07 39.60
CA ALA A 398 15.31 5.42 39.36
C ALA A 398 14.37 5.47 38.16
N ARG A 399 14.71 4.78 37.04
CA ARG A 399 13.84 4.71 35.88
C ARG A 399 12.59 3.89 36.16
N ARG A 400 12.71 2.82 36.93
CA ARG A 400 11.56 2.00 37.33
C ARG A 400 10.59 2.82 38.17
N GLU A 401 11.12 3.57 39.19
CA GLU A 401 10.29 4.47 39.97
C GLU A 401 9.56 5.51 39.10
N PHE A 402 10.28 6.13 38.15
CA PHE A 402 9.69 7.07 37.21
C PHE A 402 8.56 6.42 36.39
N GLU A 403 8.75 5.20 35.88
CA GLU A 403 7.74 4.47 35.11
C GLU A 403 6.53 4.03 35.94
N HIS A 404 6.70 3.92 37.28
CA HIS A 404 5.63 3.62 38.22
C HIS A 404 4.79 4.85 38.61
N ARG A 405 5.22 6.08 38.31
CA ARG A 405 4.45 7.29 38.58
C ARG A 405 3.11 7.26 37.84
N ARG A 406 2.06 7.71 38.53
CA ARG A 406 0.69 7.73 37.95
C ARG A 406 0.63 8.42 36.62
N ALA A 407 1.25 9.61 36.49
CA ALA A 407 1.25 10.39 35.25
C ALA A 407 1.92 9.66 34.06
N PHE A 408 2.91 8.81 34.30
CA PHE A 408 3.53 7.96 33.28
C PHE A 408 2.58 6.82 32.89
N ARG A 409 2.06 6.08 33.85
CA ARG A 409 1.14 4.95 33.64
C ARG A 409 -0.14 5.37 32.90
N ASP A 410 -0.70 6.53 33.24
CA ASP A 410 -1.91 7.05 32.57
C ASP A 410 -1.65 7.30 31.07
N LYS A 411 -0.47 7.81 30.71
CA LYS A 411 -0.10 7.98 29.29
C LYS A 411 0.12 6.64 28.58
N VAL A 412 0.79 5.69 29.25
CA VAL A 412 0.98 4.34 28.71
C VAL A 412 -0.39 3.64 28.54
N LYS A 413 -1.30 3.77 29.49
CA LYS A 413 -2.67 3.27 29.37
C LYS A 413 -3.42 3.92 28.20
N TRP A 414 -3.28 5.24 28.02
CA TRP A 414 -3.88 5.94 26.90
C TRP A 414 -3.34 5.46 25.54
N ARG A 415 -2.06 5.06 25.48
CA ARG A 415 -1.46 4.48 24.27
C ARG A 415 -2.21 3.25 23.76
N THR A 416 -2.76 2.41 24.64
CA THR A 416 -3.46 1.19 24.20
C THR A 416 -4.60 1.47 23.22
N GLY A 417 -5.14 2.68 23.22
CA GLY A 417 -6.12 3.13 22.22
C GLY A 417 -5.56 3.27 20.80
N SER A 418 -4.22 3.20 20.58
CA SER A 418 -3.64 3.12 19.23
C SER A 418 -4.08 1.85 18.51
N GLU A 419 -4.20 0.74 19.23
CA GLU A 419 -4.67 -0.53 18.66
C GLU A 419 -6.10 -0.37 18.11
N GLY A 420 -6.96 0.34 18.83
CA GLY A 420 -8.30 0.70 18.34
C GLY A 420 -8.26 1.57 17.09
N ARG A 421 -7.33 2.53 17.02
CA ARG A 421 -7.13 3.37 15.85
C ARG A 421 -6.67 2.56 14.63
N ILE A 422 -5.66 1.74 14.80
CA ILE A 422 -5.15 0.86 13.75
C ILE A 422 -6.24 -0.13 13.29
N ASN A 423 -6.99 -0.72 14.21
CA ASN A 423 -8.09 -1.61 13.87
C ASN A 423 -9.20 -0.88 13.10
N HIS A 424 -9.49 0.38 13.44
CA HIS A 424 -10.44 1.20 12.70
C HIS A 424 -9.94 1.49 11.27
N LEU A 425 -8.67 1.86 11.08
CA LEU A 425 -8.08 2.01 9.74
C LEU A 425 -8.17 0.71 8.94
N LYS A 426 -7.88 -0.42 9.55
CA LYS A 426 -7.95 -1.73 8.90
C LYS A 426 -9.37 -2.12 8.51
N ARG A 427 -10.33 -1.90 9.39
CA ARG A 427 -11.73 -2.30 9.17
C ARG A 427 -12.47 -1.34 8.26
N SER A 428 -12.20 -0.04 8.35
CA SER A 428 -13.03 0.99 7.71
C SER A 428 -12.34 1.73 6.56
N TYR A 429 -10.99 1.73 6.48
CA TYR A 429 -10.25 2.53 5.51
C TYR A 429 -9.20 1.74 4.70
N GLY A 430 -9.42 0.43 4.54
CA GLY A 430 -8.64 -0.41 3.62
C GLY A 430 -7.25 -0.82 4.08
N TRP A 431 -6.82 -0.52 5.33
CA TRP A 431 -5.47 -0.84 5.82
C TRP A 431 -5.25 -2.33 6.17
N ASN A 432 -6.29 -3.17 6.05
CA ASN A 432 -6.15 -4.62 6.23
C ASN A 432 -5.33 -5.27 5.11
N ARG A 433 -5.45 -4.75 3.86
CA ARG A 433 -4.72 -5.23 2.68
C ARG A 433 -4.63 -4.11 1.64
N THR A 434 -3.44 -3.91 1.07
CA THR A 434 -3.30 -3.02 -0.09
C THR A 434 -3.73 -3.74 -1.37
N GLU A 435 -4.49 -3.06 -2.22
CA GLU A 435 -4.87 -3.54 -3.55
C GLU A 435 -3.91 -3.03 -4.65
N LEU A 436 -2.94 -2.19 -4.27
CA LEU A 436 -1.90 -1.69 -5.17
C LEU A 436 -0.57 -2.39 -4.87
N THR A 437 0.22 -2.64 -5.90
CA THR A 437 1.49 -3.37 -5.80
C THR A 437 2.68 -2.44 -5.66
N GLY A 438 3.72 -2.93 -4.97
CA GLY A 438 4.96 -2.18 -4.72
C GLY A 438 4.82 -1.17 -3.60
N ILE A 439 5.96 -0.64 -3.14
CA ILE A 439 5.98 0.32 -2.02
C ILE A 439 5.22 1.60 -2.34
N THR A 440 5.38 2.14 -3.55
CA THR A 440 4.62 3.31 -4.03
C THR A 440 3.12 3.04 -4.02
N GLY A 441 2.69 1.84 -4.48
CA GLY A 441 1.31 1.42 -4.41
C GLY A 441 0.78 1.32 -2.98
N ALA A 442 1.56 0.73 -2.08
CA ALA A 442 1.20 0.61 -0.67
C ALA A 442 1.08 1.98 0.03
N ARG A 443 2.00 2.91 -0.25
CA ARG A 443 1.96 4.29 0.25
C ARG A 443 0.75 5.04 -0.28
N THR A 444 0.48 4.95 -1.59
CA THR A 444 -0.72 5.53 -2.22
C THR A 444 -2.00 5.01 -1.57
N TRP A 445 -2.10 3.69 -1.39
CA TRP A 445 -3.27 3.05 -0.77
C TRP A 445 -3.48 3.50 0.66
N CYS A 446 -2.45 3.40 1.48
CA CYS A 446 -2.51 3.80 2.89
C CYS A 446 -2.77 5.29 3.05
N GLY A 447 -2.14 6.12 2.22
CA GLY A 447 -2.32 7.56 2.22
C GLY A 447 -3.75 7.99 1.91
N HIS A 448 -4.43 7.36 0.93
CA HIS A 448 -5.85 7.61 0.68
C HIS A 448 -6.73 7.18 1.86
N GLY A 449 -6.42 6.04 2.50
CA GLY A 449 -7.15 5.60 3.69
C GLY A 449 -7.03 6.59 4.85
N VAL A 450 -5.83 7.14 5.09
CA VAL A 450 -5.61 8.19 6.09
C VAL A 450 -6.31 9.48 5.70
N PHE A 451 -6.23 9.88 4.44
CA PHE A 451 -6.90 11.08 3.94
C PHE A 451 -8.40 11.02 4.18
N ALA A 452 -9.05 9.92 3.78
CA ALA A 452 -10.49 9.72 4.00
C ALA A 452 -10.85 9.71 5.51
N HIS A 453 -10.04 9.03 6.35
CA HIS A 453 -10.22 9.03 7.79
C HIS A 453 -10.13 10.45 8.38
N ASN A 454 -9.11 11.20 8.00
CA ASN A 454 -8.87 12.54 8.50
C ASN A 454 -9.93 13.55 8.02
N LEU A 455 -10.42 13.42 6.78
CA LEU A 455 -11.53 14.23 6.29
C LEU A 455 -12.76 14.11 7.21
N VAL A 456 -13.13 12.87 7.59
CA VAL A 456 -14.25 12.63 8.51
C VAL A 456 -13.98 13.25 9.88
N LYS A 457 -12.77 13.05 10.42
CA LYS A 457 -12.43 13.56 11.75
C LYS A 457 -12.36 15.08 11.79
N ILE A 458 -11.69 15.69 10.83
CA ILE A 458 -11.46 17.14 10.78
C ILE A 458 -12.76 17.87 10.45
N SER A 459 -13.57 17.36 9.50
CA SER A 459 -14.87 17.96 9.18
C SER A 459 -15.85 17.94 10.37
N ALA A 460 -15.75 16.92 11.25
CA ALA A 460 -16.54 16.87 12.48
C ALA A 460 -16.01 17.80 13.59
N LEU A 461 -14.73 18.20 13.55
CA LEU A 461 -14.16 19.17 14.50
C LEU A 461 -14.38 20.62 14.04
N ALA A 462 -14.64 20.82 12.75
CA ALA A 462 -14.90 22.12 12.16
C ALA A 462 -16.39 22.54 12.21
N ALA A 463 -17.29 21.59 12.46
CA ALA A 463 -18.72 21.77 12.64
C ALA A 463 -19.04 22.18 14.08
#